data_970ea791f36edc361495457817367104
#
_entry.id   970ea791f36edc361495457817367104
#
_cell.length_a   1.000
_cell.length_b   1.000
_cell.length_c   1.000
_cell.angle_alpha   90.00
_cell.angle_beta   90.00
_cell.angle_gamma   90.00
#
_symmetry.space_group_name_H-M   'P 1'
#
loop_
_entity.id
_entity.type
_entity.pdbx_description
1 polymer ?
#
loop_
_entity_poly.entity_id
_entity_poly.type
_entity_poly.pdbx_seq_one_letter_code
_entity_poly.pdbx_strand_id
1 'polypeptide(L)'
;MKKIFKTYCLVIISCFVVLSASARDGVAVVIDAVSYKKARTELDDYVYALEKKQNYKVYIVVDKWQVPDSIRTRLISLHEKKRDAIVGAVLIGDIPIPMVRDAQHLTSAFKMDQSRDRRESSVPSDRFYDDFGLKFKSLGKDAELPYWYYSLSADGHQRVCPDIFSGRIRPTDAGGVSRYDKLRAYLRKATAAKTQPEKMSSVFVFTGDGSISESKPAHIDEFRGLMEHFPQLSAIPNAFSYMDYNDATPIRFRIMDELMRPDLSLAVLHHHGDWDTQYL
;
A
#
# COMPACT_ATOMS: atom_id res chain seq x y z
N MET A 1 0.26 84.98 18.79
CA MET A 1 1.02 83.72 19.01
C MET A 1 0.03 82.56 18.94
N LYS A 2 -0.01 81.84 17.78
CA LYS A 2 -0.90 80.68 17.58
C LYS A 2 -0.09 79.42 17.84
N LYS A 3 -0.45 78.67 18.84
CA LYS A 3 0.12 77.32 19.10
C LYS A 3 -0.55 76.31 18.17
N ILE A 4 0.24 75.67 17.35
CA ILE A 4 -0.17 74.60 16.45
C ILE A 4 0.00 73.30 17.25
N PHE A 5 -1.10 72.62 17.62
CA PHE A 5 -1.11 71.27 18.13
C PHE A 5 -0.92 70.27 16.98
N LYS A 6 0.19 69.57 16.95
CA LYS A 6 0.40 68.43 16.05
C LYS A 6 -0.16 67.19 16.72
N THR A 7 -1.28 66.70 16.22
CA THR A 7 -1.85 65.40 16.61
C THR A 7 -1.11 64.32 15.78
N TYR A 8 -0.32 63.50 16.44
CA TYR A 8 0.25 62.28 15.83
C TYR A 8 -0.78 61.16 15.91
N CYS A 9 -1.30 60.81 14.77
CA CYS A 9 -2.15 59.61 14.62
C CYS A 9 -1.25 58.37 14.51
N LEU A 10 -1.16 57.58 15.59
CA LEU A 10 -0.42 56.31 15.65
C LEU A 10 -1.30 55.23 15.00
N VAL A 11 -1.05 54.89 13.72
CA VAL A 11 -1.70 53.79 13.05
C VAL A 11 -0.98 52.50 13.47
N ILE A 12 -1.56 51.76 14.40
CA ILE A 12 -1.11 50.41 14.75
C ILE A 12 -1.63 49.47 13.65
N ILE A 13 -0.78 49.14 12.68
CA ILE A 13 -1.03 48.05 11.73
C ILE A 13 -0.79 46.72 12.45
N SER A 14 -1.87 46.13 12.97
CA SER A 14 -1.85 44.79 13.51
C SER A 14 -1.71 43.81 12.32
N CYS A 15 -0.50 43.36 12.03
CA CYS A 15 -0.24 42.26 11.11
C CYS A 15 -0.76 40.97 11.74
N PHE A 16 -1.99 40.59 11.44
CA PHE A 16 -2.46 39.22 11.66
C PHE A 16 -1.70 38.31 10.70
N VAL A 17 -0.62 37.72 11.16
CA VAL A 17 0.00 36.60 10.47
C VAL A 17 -0.96 35.42 10.62
N VAL A 18 -1.86 35.27 9.66
CA VAL A 18 -2.63 34.05 9.51
C VAL A 18 -1.62 32.96 9.10
N LEU A 19 -1.13 32.21 10.07
CA LEU A 19 -0.42 30.96 9.84
C LEU A 19 -1.41 29.99 9.16
N SER A 20 -1.51 30.10 7.85
CA SER A 20 -2.20 29.09 7.04
C SER A 20 -1.41 27.78 7.19
N ALA A 21 -1.81 26.92 8.12
CA ALA A 21 -1.25 25.59 8.18
C ALA A 21 -1.44 24.94 6.79
N SER A 22 -0.32 24.65 6.13
CA SER A 22 -0.33 24.00 4.82
C SER A 22 -1.11 22.68 4.93
N ALA A 23 -1.93 22.38 3.93
CA ALA A 23 -2.59 21.09 3.83
C ALA A 23 -1.51 19.99 3.73
N ARG A 24 -1.71 18.89 4.42
CA ARG A 24 -0.82 17.73 4.39
C ARG A 24 -1.53 16.60 3.68
N ASP A 25 -0.77 15.72 3.06
CA ASP A 25 -1.31 14.45 2.57
C ASP A 25 -1.86 13.63 3.76
N GLY A 26 -3.02 13.03 3.57
CA GLY A 26 -3.67 12.19 4.55
C GLY A 26 -3.32 10.71 4.37
N VAL A 27 -3.29 9.96 5.47
CA VAL A 27 -3.24 8.49 5.45
C VAL A 27 -4.33 7.94 6.35
N ALA A 28 -5.13 7.01 5.84
CA ALA A 28 -6.10 6.28 6.64
C ALA A 28 -5.46 5.04 7.27
N VAL A 29 -5.60 4.87 8.57
CA VAL A 29 -5.28 3.63 9.29
C VAL A 29 -6.60 2.96 9.64
N VAL A 30 -7.01 2.01 8.80
CA VAL A 30 -8.24 1.23 8.98
C VAL A 30 -7.90 -0.03 9.77
N ILE A 31 -8.49 -0.20 10.94
CA ILE A 31 -8.16 -1.29 11.85
C ILE A 31 -9.42 -1.89 12.49
N ASP A 32 -9.43 -3.21 12.68
CA ASP A 32 -10.50 -3.83 13.44
C ASP A 32 -10.41 -3.53 14.96
N ALA A 33 -11.56 -3.50 15.63
CA ALA A 33 -11.65 -3.10 17.02
C ALA A 33 -10.84 -3.99 17.99
N VAL A 34 -10.65 -5.27 17.68
CA VAL A 34 -9.87 -6.18 18.54
C VAL A 34 -8.38 -5.90 18.38
N SER A 35 -7.90 -5.83 17.14
CA SER A 35 -6.50 -5.47 16.82
C SER A 35 -6.14 -4.10 17.40
N TYR A 36 -7.03 -3.12 17.27
CA TYR A 36 -6.88 -1.80 17.88
C TYR A 36 -6.67 -1.86 19.39
N LYS A 37 -7.49 -2.64 20.09
CA LYS A 37 -7.34 -2.81 21.55
C LYS A 37 -6.06 -3.56 21.91
N LYS A 38 -5.68 -4.57 21.15
CA LYS A 38 -4.54 -5.46 21.44
C LYS A 38 -3.17 -4.87 21.11
N ALA A 39 -3.11 -3.90 20.21
CA ALA A 39 -1.86 -3.28 19.74
C ALA A 39 -1.91 -1.74 19.87
N ARG A 40 -2.65 -1.21 20.83
CA ARG A 40 -2.92 0.22 20.98
C ARG A 40 -1.65 1.06 21.09
N THR A 41 -0.73 0.68 21.95
CA THR A 41 0.50 1.42 22.20
C THR A 41 1.36 1.50 20.95
N GLU A 42 1.62 0.35 20.31
CA GLU A 42 2.44 0.28 19.10
C GLU A 42 1.77 0.98 17.92
N LEU A 43 0.43 1.00 17.88
CA LEU A 43 -0.30 1.76 16.88
C LEU A 43 -0.16 3.27 17.10
N ASP A 44 -0.26 3.74 18.33
CA ASP A 44 -0.09 5.15 18.66
C ASP A 44 1.33 5.64 18.31
N ASP A 45 2.37 4.83 18.57
CA ASP A 45 3.75 5.10 18.18
C ASP A 45 3.90 5.15 16.63
N TYR A 46 3.27 4.21 15.92
CA TYR A 46 3.26 4.19 14.47
C TYR A 46 2.57 5.43 13.86
N VAL A 47 1.42 5.80 14.41
CA VAL A 47 0.68 7.02 14.02
C VAL A 47 1.53 8.27 14.29
N TYR A 48 2.16 8.35 15.45
CA TYR A 48 3.08 9.45 15.78
C TYR A 48 4.22 9.56 14.76
N ALA A 49 4.82 8.43 14.36
CA ALA A 49 5.88 8.42 13.35
C ALA A 49 5.38 8.92 12.00
N LEU A 50 4.20 8.49 11.54
CA LEU A 50 3.58 8.98 10.31
C LEU A 50 3.31 10.49 10.38
N GLU A 51 2.79 11.00 11.50
CA GLU A 51 2.46 12.42 11.62
C GLU A 51 3.67 13.34 11.82
N LYS A 52 4.66 12.91 12.62
CA LYS A 52 5.77 13.76 13.03
C LYS A 52 7.04 13.56 12.21
N LYS A 53 7.24 12.39 11.62
CA LYS A 53 8.44 12.08 10.85
C LYS A 53 8.18 12.09 9.34
N GLN A 54 6.98 11.69 8.93
CA GLN A 54 6.60 11.64 7.52
C GLN A 54 5.64 12.77 7.11
N ASN A 55 5.24 13.63 8.05
CA ASN A 55 4.38 14.80 7.85
C ASN A 55 2.98 14.49 7.28
N TYR A 56 2.46 13.27 7.48
CA TYR A 56 1.09 12.95 7.10
C TYR A 56 0.07 13.47 8.11
N LYS A 57 -1.17 13.68 7.67
CA LYS A 57 -2.34 13.71 8.54
C LYS A 57 -2.91 12.30 8.65
N VAL A 58 -2.94 11.72 9.86
CA VAL A 58 -3.45 10.36 10.04
C VAL A 58 -4.90 10.35 10.49
N TYR A 59 -5.71 9.50 9.85
CA TYR A 59 -7.09 9.20 10.19
C TYR A 59 -7.20 7.77 10.68
N ILE A 60 -7.35 7.56 11.98
CA ILE A 60 -7.59 6.24 12.54
C ILE A 60 -9.09 5.92 12.41
N VAL A 61 -9.39 4.84 11.72
CA VAL A 61 -10.77 4.39 11.46
C VAL A 61 -10.94 2.99 12.04
N VAL A 62 -11.65 2.92 13.16
CA VAL A 62 -11.82 1.68 13.93
C VAL A 62 -13.28 1.24 13.88
N ASP A 63 -13.52 -0.02 13.56
CA ASP A 63 -14.84 -0.62 13.65
C ASP A 63 -14.76 -2.16 13.76
N LYS A 64 -15.90 -2.81 13.99
CA LYS A 64 -16.08 -4.25 13.81
C LYS A 64 -16.47 -4.52 12.35
N TRP A 65 -15.49 -4.41 11.48
CA TRP A 65 -15.71 -4.48 10.04
C TRP A 65 -16.41 -5.78 9.62
N GLN A 66 -17.54 -5.65 8.97
CA GLN A 66 -18.32 -6.78 8.47
C GLN A 66 -18.40 -6.80 6.94
N VAL A 67 -18.51 -5.63 6.32
CA VAL A 67 -18.77 -5.47 4.88
C VAL A 67 -17.67 -4.62 4.26
N PRO A 68 -17.05 -5.06 3.15
CA PRO A 68 -16.05 -4.26 2.43
C PRO A 68 -16.54 -2.87 2.01
N ASP A 69 -17.79 -2.76 1.57
CA ASP A 69 -18.37 -1.51 1.06
C ASP A 69 -18.33 -0.36 2.08
N SER A 70 -18.50 -0.65 3.37
CA SER A 70 -18.43 0.38 4.41
C SER A 70 -17.04 1.00 4.54
N ILE A 71 -15.99 0.18 4.39
CA ILE A 71 -14.61 0.64 4.37
C ILE A 71 -14.35 1.48 3.12
N ARG A 72 -14.73 0.95 1.94
CA ARG A 72 -14.57 1.66 0.68
C ARG A 72 -15.24 3.04 0.72
N THR A 73 -16.49 3.11 1.17
CA THR A 73 -17.22 4.38 1.32
C THR A 73 -16.48 5.34 2.24
N ARG A 74 -15.93 4.84 3.34
CA ARG A 74 -15.16 5.67 4.27
C ARG A 74 -13.88 6.19 3.65
N LEU A 75 -13.14 5.36 2.90
CA LEU A 75 -11.92 5.77 2.21
C LEU A 75 -12.21 6.82 1.13
N ILE A 76 -13.24 6.63 0.31
CA ILE A 76 -13.69 7.62 -0.66
C ILE A 76 -13.99 8.96 0.03
N SER A 77 -14.78 8.95 1.10
CA SER A 77 -15.13 10.16 1.86
C SER A 77 -13.90 10.88 2.43
N LEU A 78 -12.84 10.15 2.79
CA LEU A 78 -11.58 10.75 3.26
C LEU A 78 -10.72 11.26 2.11
N HIS A 79 -10.76 10.62 0.94
CA HIS A 79 -10.06 11.04 -0.27
C HIS A 79 -10.66 12.31 -0.88
N GLU A 80 -11.98 12.46 -0.84
CA GLU A 80 -12.71 13.62 -1.38
C GLU A 80 -12.65 14.87 -0.48
N LYS A 81 -11.94 14.82 0.65
CA LYS A 81 -11.81 15.99 1.52
C LYS A 81 -11.06 17.11 0.81
N LYS A 82 -11.55 18.35 0.95
CA LYS A 82 -10.89 19.56 0.41
C LYS A 82 -9.52 19.82 1.04
N ARG A 83 -9.27 19.33 2.26
CA ARG A 83 -8.03 19.53 3.01
C ARG A 83 -7.63 18.22 3.67
N ASP A 84 -6.34 17.97 3.66
CA ASP A 84 -5.73 16.76 4.22
C ASP A 84 -6.39 15.47 3.67
N ALA A 85 -6.73 15.46 2.37
CA ALA A 85 -7.26 14.31 1.67
C ALA A 85 -6.29 13.12 1.79
N ILE A 86 -6.82 11.90 1.88
CA ILE A 86 -5.93 10.73 1.94
C ILE A 86 -5.34 10.44 0.56
N VAL A 87 -4.05 10.12 0.58
CA VAL A 87 -3.28 9.58 -0.55
C VAL A 87 -2.93 8.11 -0.33
N GLY A 88 -3.26 7.56 0.85
CA GLY A 88 -2.98 6.17 1.17
C GLY A 88 -3.81 5.61 2.32
N ALA A 89 -3.84 4.27 2.39
CA ALA A 89 -4.50 3.52 3.46
C ALA A 89 -3.68 2.33 3.94
N VAL A 90 -3.68 2.09 5.26
CA VAL A 90 -3.13 0.87 5.88
C VAL A 90 -4.27 0.09 6.49
N LEU A 91 -4.45 -1.15 6.03
CA LEU A 91 -5.52 -2.06 6.44
C LEU A 91 -4.96 -3.05 7.49
N ILE A 92 -5.36 -2.92 8.75
CA ILE A 92 -4.75 -3.66 9.86
C ILE A 92 -5.73 -4.64 10.49
N GLY A 93 -5.30 -5.89 10.63
CA GLY A 93 -6.04 -6.95 11.32
C GLY A 93 -7.13 -7.59 10.45
N ASP A 94 -8.31 -7.83 11.02
CA ASP A 94 -9.41 -8.54 10.37
C ASP A 94 -10.27 -7.60 9.51
N ILE A 95 -9.63 -7.06 8.49
CA ILE A 95 -10.32 -6.28 7.46
C ILE A 95 -10.90 -7.25 6.42
N PRO A 96 -12.19 -7.15 6.08
CA PRO A 96 -12.83 -8.01 5.08
C PRO A 96 -12.04 -8.10 3.78
N ILE A 97 -12.07 -9.28 3.15
CA ILE A 97 -11.38 -9.54 1.90
C ILE A 97 -12.41 -9.53 0.77
N PRO A 98 -12.34 -8.56 -0.15
CA PRO A 98 -13.14 -8.59 -1.36
C PRO A 98 -12.54 -9.56 -2.37
N MET A 99 -13.36 -10.47 -2.86
CA MET A 99 -13.05 -11.43 -3.91
C MET A 99 -13.64 -10.90 -5.21
N VAL A 100 -12.78 -10.54 -6.16
CA VAL A 100 -13.17 -9.86 -7.41
C VAL A 100 -13.15 -10.85 -8.58
N ARG A 101 -14.21 -10.83 -9.41
CA ARG A 101 -14.30 -11.57 -10.67
C ARG A 101 -14.71 -10.65 -11.82
N ASP A 102 -14.80 -11.21 -13.03
CA ASP A 102 -15.14 -10.52 -14.28
C ASP A 102 -14.18 -9.36 -14.62
N ALA A 103 -12.91 -9.49 -14.18
CA ALA A 103 -11.88 -8.47 -14.30
C ALA A 103 -10.65 -8.91 -15.12
N GLN A 104 -10.79 -9.98 -15.94
CA GLN A 104 -9.66 -10.63 -16.65
C GLN A 104 -8.93 -9.68 -17.62
N HIS A 105 -9.63 -8.67 -18.13
CA HIS A 105 -9.07 -7.68 -19.06
C HIS A 105 -8.24 -6.60 -18.37
N LEU A 106 -8.35 -6.47 -17.05
CA LEU A 106 -7.60 -5.44 -16.31
C LEU A 106 -6.12 -5.79 -16.19
N THR A 107 -5.83 -7.04 -15.87
CA THR A 107 -4.45 -7.53 -15.65
C THR A 107 -4.44 -9.06 -15.61
N SER A 108 -3.28 -9.65 -15.87
CA SER A 108 -3.07 -11.10 -15.80
C SER A 108 -3.39 -11.70 -14.43
N ALA A 109 -3.26 -10.93 -13.34
CA ALA A 109 -3.62 -11.38 -11.99
C ALA A 109 -5.10 -11.76 -11.84
N PHE A 110 -5.99 -11.30 -12.73
CA PHE A 110 -7.42 -11.62 -12.72
C PHE A 110 -7.82 -12.67 -13.76
N LYS A 111 -6.87 -13.31 -14.44
CA LYS A 111 -7.14 -14.33 -15.47
C LYS A 111 -7.60 -15.66 -14.85
N MET A 112 -8.85 -15.69 -14.38
CA MET A 112 -9.51 -16.88 -13.89
C MET A 112 -10.63 -17.30 -14.85
N ASP A 113 -10.90 -18.60 -14.95
CA ASP A 113 -12.01 -19.13 -15.76
C ASP A 113 -13.35 -18.69 -15.15
N GLN A 114 -14.01 -17.74 -15.79
CA GLN A 114 -15.27 -17.15 -15.30
C GLN A 114 -16.50 -18.04 -15.53
N SER A 115 -16.38 -19.16 -16.24
CA SER A 115 -17.45 -20.16 -16.31
C SER A 115 -17.64 -20.95 -15.03
N ARG A 116 -16.63 -20.93 -14.14
CA ARG A 116 -16.63 -21.61 -12.86
C ARG A 116 -17.42 -20.87 -11.78
N ASP A 117 -17.69 -21.58 -10.69
CA ASP A 117 -18.26 -20.98 -9.48
C ASP A 117 -17.42 -19.80 -8.99
N ARG A 118 -18.07 -18.87 -8.32
CA ARG A 118 -17.44 -17.65 -7.80
C ARG A 118 -16.27 -17.91 -6.84
N ARG A 119 -16.23 -19.05 -6.13
CA ARG A 119 -15.11 -19.43 -5.27
C ARG A 119 -13.85 -19.75 -6.09
N GLU A 120 -14.03 -20.34 -7.26
CA GLU A 120 -12.94 -20.75 -8.15
C GLU A 120 -12.54 -19.67 -9.17
N SER A 121 -13.43 -18.70 -9.41
CA SER A 121 -13.27 -17.68 -10.46
C SER A 121 -13.01 -16.27 -9.94
N SER A 122 -12.88 -16.09 -8.62
CA SER A 122 -12.60 -14.79 -8.01
C SER A 122 -11.21 -14.74 -7.39
N VAL A 123 -10.63 -13.55 -7.37
CA VAL A 123 -9.30 -13.28 -6.82
C VAL A 123 -9.41 -12.27 -5.68
N PRO A 124 -8.73 -12.48 -4.53
CA PRO A 124 -8.68 -11.46 -3.47
C PRO A 124 -7.96 -10.22 -3.97
N SER A 125 -8.58 -9.04 -3.80
CA SER A 125 -7.97 -7.82 -4.32
C SER A 125 -8.31 -6.58 -3.52
N ASP A 126 -7.28 -5.92 -2.99
CA ASP A 126 -7.41 -4.63 -2.33
C ASP A 126 -7.60 -3.46 -3.32
N ARG A 127 -7.56 -3.72 -4.65
CA ARG A 127 -8.03 -2.75 -5.67
C ARG A 127 -9.48 -2.32 -5.44
N PHE A 128 -10.25 -3.14 -4.75
CA PHE A 128 -11.56 -2.76 -4.25
C PHE A 128 -11.52 -1.55 -3.29
N TYR A 129 -10.45 -1.40 -2.52
CA TYR A 129 -10.33 -0.36 -1.49
C TYR A 129 -9.59 0.88 -1.98
N ASP A 130 -8.76 0.79 -3.00
CA ASP A 130 -7.83 1.85 -3.38
C ASP A 130 -8.01 2.39 -4.81
N ASP A 131 -8.82 1.72 -5.64
CA ASP A 131 -9.17 2.17 -6.98
C ASP A 131 -10.67 2.54 -7.02
N PHE A 132 -10.97 3.82 -6.84
CA PHE A 132 -12.34 4.31 -6.68
C PHE A 132 -13.08 4.45 -8.01
N GLY A 133 -12.36 4.49 -9.11
CA GLY A 133 -12.91 4.52 -10.46
C GLY A 133 -13.46 3.19 -10.92
N LEU A 134 -12.94 2.05 -10.42
CA LEU A 134 -13.56 0.75 -10.63
C LEU A 134 -14.92 0.70 -9.91
N LYS A 135 -15.92 0.12 -10.56
CA LYS A 135 -17.26 -0.10 -9.96
C LYS A 135 -17.50 -1.59 -9.81
N PHE A 136 -18.15 -1.96 -8.73
CA PHE A 136 -18.37 -3.36 -8.40
C PHE A 136 -19.84 -3.62 -8.06
N LYS A 137 -20.32 -4.77 -8.53
CA LYS A 137 -21.63 -5.31 -8.15
C LYS A 137 -21.41 -6.40 -7.10
N SER A 138 -22.03 -6.26 -5.94
CA SER A 138 -21.96 -7.27 -4.89
C SER A 138 -22.66 -8.56 -5.32
N LEU A 139 -21.98 -9.68 -5.13
CA LEU A 139 -22.51 -11.04 -5.29
C LEU A 139 -22.78 -11.72 -3.94
N GLY A 140 -22.64 -10.95 -2.85
CA GLY A 140 -22.92 -11.39 -1.49
C GLY A 140 -21.73 -12.04 -0.78
N LYS A 141 -21.94 -12.36 0.49
CA LYS A 141 -20.98 -13.05 1.35
C LYS A 141 -20.96 -14.54 1.06
N ASP A 142 -19.81 -15.17 1.27
CA ASP A 142 -19.70 -16.62 1.33
C ASP A 142 -20.43 -17.16 2.58
N ALA A 143 -21.03 -18.36 2.44
CA ALA A 143 -21.76 -18.99 3.55
C ALA A 143 -20.81 -19.55 4.64
N GLU A 144 -19.61 -19.98 4.25
CA GLU A 144 -18.65 -20.69 5.11
C GLU A 144 -17.37 -19.89 5.34
N LEU A 145 -16.95 -19.10 4.35
CA LEU A 145 -15.67 -18.39 4.35
C LEU A 145 -15.87 -16.89 4.67
N PRO A 146 -14.86 -16.22 5.21
CA PRO A 146 -14.95 -14.80 5.55
C PRO A 146 -14.78 -13.88 4.32
N TYR A 147 -15.28 -14.29 3.15
CA TYR A 147 -15.11 -13.61 1.88
C TYR A 147 -16.40 -12.93 1.41
N TRP A 148 -16.24 -11.83 0.71
CA TRP A 148 -17.28 -11.11 -0.01
C TRP A 148 -16.96 -11.10 -1.48
N TYR A 149 -17.91 -11.54 -2.31
CA TYR A 149 -17.71 -11.64 -3.76
C TYR A 149 -18.28 -10.42 -4.48
N TYR A 150 -17.52 -9.98 -5.47
CA TYR A 150 -17.85 -8.84 -6.30
C TYR A 150 -17.54 -9.13 -7.76
N SER A 151 -18.46 -8.71 -8.64
CA SER A 151 -18.23 -8.68 -10.08
C SER A 151 -17.84 -7.26 -10.49
N LEU A 152 -16.81 -7.10 -11.32
CA LEU A 152 -16.48 -5.82 -11.91
C LEU A 152 -17.63 -5.36 -12.82
N SER A 153 -18.09 -4.12 -12.64
CA SER A 153 -19.14 -3.51 -13.46
C SER A 153 -18.52 -2.76 -14.64
N ALA A 154 -19.20 -2.81 -15.78
CA ALA A 154 -18.86 -2.01 -16.94
C ALA A 154 -19.10 -0.49 -16.74
N ASP A 155 -19.82 -0.10 -15.67
CA ASP A 155 -20.14 1.32 -15.40
C ASP A 155 -18.95 2.14 -14.89
N GLY A 156 -17.86 1.45 -14.44
CA GLY A 156 -16.61 2.07 -14.03
C GLY A 156 -15.60 2.18 -15.17
N HIS A 157 -14.46 2.81 -14.90
CA HIS A 157 -13.35 2.69 -15.85
C HIS A 157 -12.84 1.24 -15.88
N GLN A 158 -12.31 0.84 -17.03
CA GLN A 158 -11.92 -0.55 -17.29
C GLN A 158 -10.39 -0.68 -17.34
N ARG A 159 -9.72 -0.10 -16.37
CA ARG A 159 -8.27 -0.15 -16.20
C ARG A 159 -7.92 -0.02 -14.72
N VAL A 160 -6.80 -0.59 -14.30
CA VAL A 160 -6.25 -0.38 -12.95
C VAL A 160 -5.63 1.00 -12.88
N CYS A 161 -6.16 1.83 -11.99
CA CYS A 161 -5.69 3.20 -11.77
C CYS A 161 -5.98 3.61 -10.31
N PRO A 162 -5.17 3.14 -9.34
CA PRO A 162 -5.42 3.42 -7.93
C PRO A 162 -5.41 4.90 -7.61
N ASP A 163 -6.41 5.36 -6.87
CA ASP A 163 -6.52 6.75 -6.41
C ASP A 163 -5.67 6.99 -5.16
N ILE A 164 -5.43 5.93 -4.39
CA ILE A 164 -4.60 5.95 -3.19
C ILE A 164 -3.68 4.72 -3.17
N PHE A 165 -2.51 4.81 -2.52
CA PHE A 165 -1.75 3.60 -2.23
C PHE A 165 -2.39 2.82 -1.07
N SER A 166 -2.23 1.50 -1.05
CA SER A 166 -2.73 0.67 0.05
C SER A 166 -1.73 -0.40 0.47
N GLY A 167 -1.84 -0.83 1.73
CA GLY A 167 -1.07 -1.94 2.27
C GLY A 167 -1.84 -2.65 3.37
N ARG A 168 -1.71 -3.99 3.44
CA ARG A 168 -2.41 -4.82 4.42
C ARG A 168 -1.45 -5.44 5.41
N ILE A 169 -1.78 -5.35 6.70
CA ILE A 169 -1.06 -5.96 7.82
C ILE A 169 -2.02 -6.95 8.50
N ARG A 170 -1.91 -8.23 8.16
CA ARG A 170 -2.77 -9.29 8.68
C ARG A 170 -1.95 -10.50 9.13
N PRO A 171 -1.34 -10.47 10.31
CA PRO A 171 -0.64 -11.63 10.84
C PRO A 171 -1.58 -12.80 11.14
N THR A 172 -1.05 -14.01 11.10
CA THR A 172 -1.77 -15.25 11.44
C THR A 172 -1.26 -15.82 12.75
N ASP A 173 -2.01 -16.73 13.38
CA ASP A 173 -1.60 -17.45 14.60
C ASP A 173 -0.65 -18.62 14.31
N ALA A 174 -0.19 -18.82 13.08
CA ALA A 174 0.76 -19.86 12.72
C ALA A 174 2.09 -19.72 13.48
N GLY A 175 2.75 -20.86 13.77
CA GLY A 175 4.06 -20.91 14.41
C GLY A 175 4.06 -20.68 15.92
N GLY A 176 2.95 -20.90 16.60
CA GLY A 176 2.87 -20.84 18.08
C GLY A 176 2.96 -19.42 18.68
N VAL A 177 3.04 -18.38 17.85
CA VAL A 177 3.07 -16.99 18.29
C VAL A 177 1.73 -16.32 17.98
N SER A 178 1.13 -15.69 18.97
CA SER A 178 -0.13 -14.96 18.78
C SER A 178 -0.03 -13.94 17.64
N ARG A 179 -1.07 -13.87 16.79
CA ARG A 179 -1.19 -12.86 15.72
C ARG A 179 -1.05 -11.43 16.25
N TYR A 180 -1.47 -11.16 17.47
CA TYR A 180 -1.36 -9.83 18.07
C TYR A 180 0.06 -9.51 18.53
N ASP A 181 0.84 -10.51 18.97
CA ASP A 181 2.27 -10.32 19.25
C ASP A 181 3.04 -10.03 17.96
N LYS A 182 2.72 -10.75 16.90
CA LYS A 182 3.29 -10.48 15.56
C LYS A 182 2.89 -9.08 15.06
N LEU A 183 1.62 -8.67 15.27
CA LEU A 183 1.17 -7.33 14.90
C LEU A 183 1.95 -6.24 15.65
N ARG A 184 2.09 -6.39 16.97
CA ARG A 184 2.89 -5.46 17.78
C ARG A 184 4.35 -5.39 17.32
N ALA A 185 4.96 -6.55 17.08
CA ALA A 185 6.34 -6.62 16.59
C ALA A 185 6.49 -5.93 15.23
N TYR A 186 5.54 -6.15 14.31
CA TYR A 186 5.55 -5.49 13.00
C TYR A 186 5.36 -3.98 13.10
N LEU A 187 4.44 -3.51 13.93
CA LEU A 187 4.21 -2.07 14.14
C LEU A 187 5.46 -1.38 14.71
N ARG A 188 6.15 -2.01 15.68
CA ARG A 188 7.44 -1.50 16.18
C ARG A 188 8.49 -1.41 15.07
N LYS A 189 8.63 -2.46 14.24
CA LYS A 189 9.52 -2.45 13.07
C LYS A 189 9.16 -1.32 12.09
N ALA A 190 7.89 -1.20 11.75
CA ALA A 190 7.40 -0.16 10.83
C ALA A 190 7.62 1.26 11.40
N THR A 191 7.42 1.45 12.70
CA THR A 191 7.71 2.71 13.40
C THR A 191 9.19 3.06 13.32
N ALA A 192 10.09 2.10 13.60
CA ALA A 192 11.53 2.31 13.51
C ALA A 192 11.95 2.72 12.08
N ALA A 193 11.44 2.04 11.07
CA ALA A 193 11.71 2.38 9.66
C ALA A 193 11.20 3.79 9.26
N LYS A 194 10.13 4.30 9.90
CA LYS A 194 9.63 5.66 9.66
C LYS A 194 10.41 6.73 10.41
N THR A 195 11.00 6.38 11.55
CA THR A 195 11.76 7.32 12.38
C THR A 195 13.23 7.42 11.98
N GLN A 196 13.78 6.35 11.43
CA GLN A 196 15.15 6.27 10.94
C GLN A 196 15.11 5.70 9.51
N PRO A 197 14.69 6.50 8.53
CA PRO A 197 14.58 6.03 7.17
C PRO A 197 15.99 5.67 6.67
N GLU A 198 16.21 4.38 6.49
CA GLU A 198 17.38 3.90 5.77
C GLU A 198 17.32 4.41 4.33
N LYS A 199 18.42 4.87 3.82
CA LYS A 199 18.52 5.19 2.40
C LYS A 199 18.51 3.87 1.65
N MET A 200 17.66 3.77 0.63
CA MET A 200 17.72 2.64 -0.28
C MET A 200 19.10 2.59 -0.89
N SER A 201 19.85 1.51 -0.61
CA SER A 201 21.25 1.35 -1.01
C SER A 201 21.43 0.30 -2.09
N SER A 202 20.57 -0.71 -2.15
CA SER A 202 20.66 -1.74 -3.18
C SER A 202 19.29 -2.32 -3.52
N VAL A 203 19.15 -2.74 -4.77
CA VAL A 203 17.95 -3.36 -5.33
C VAL A 203 18.36 -4.63 -6.07
N PHE A 204 17.71 -5.72 -5.76
CA PHE A 204 17.83 -6.96 -6.51
C PHE A 204 16.57 -7.18 -7.34
N VAL A 205 16.72 -7.47 -8.61
CA VAL A 205 15.61 -7.80 -9.52
C VAL A 205 15.86 -9.16 -10.13
N PHE A 206 14.92 -10.07 -9.92
CA PHE A 206 14.91 -11.38 -10.57
C PHE A 206 13.74 -11.47 -11.53
N THR A 207 14.01 -11.88 -12.75
CA THR A 207 13.03 -12.20 -13.77
C THR A 207 13.10 -13.67 -14.10
N GLY A 208 12.13 -14.43 -13.63
CA GLY A 208 11.99 -15.84 -13.92
C GLY A 208 11.46 -16.09 -15.34
N ASP A 209 11.46 -17.35 -15.75
CA ASP A 209 10.82 -17.76 -16.99
C ASP A 209 9.31 -17.56 -16.87
N GLY A 210 8.80 -16.61 -17.63
CA GLY A 210 7.40 -16.62 -17.95
C GLY A 210 7.18 -17.78 -18.93
N SER A 211 6.19 -18.64 -18.68
CA SER A 211 5.84 -19.74 -19.58
C SER A 211 5.53 -19.30 -21.04
N ILE A 212 5.64 -18.02 -21.30
CA ILE A 212 5.44 -17.38 -22.60
C ILE A 212 6.65 -16.47 -22.84
N SER A 213 7.38 -16.70 -23.90
CA SER A 213 8.58 -15.93 -24.31
C SER A 213 8.38 -14.39 -24.37
N GLU A 214 7.15 -13.95 -24.44
CA GLU A 214 6.75 -12.54 -24.47
C GLU A 214 6.95 -11.83 -23.10
N SER A 215 7.04 -12.57 -22.01
CA SER A 215 7.18 -11.96 -20.68
C SER A 215 8.56 -11.34 -20.47
N LYS A 216 9.61 -11.87 -21.10
CA LYS A 216 10.97 -11.40 -20.89
C LYS A 216 11.19 -9.92 -21.27
N PRO A 217 10.73 -9.43 -22.44
CA PRO A 217 10.80 -8.00 -22.76
C PRO A 217 10.04 -7.12 -21.75
N ALA A 218 8.86 -7.55 -21.32
CA ALA A 218 8.06 -6.81 -20.34
C ALA A 218 8.78 -6.68 -18.99
N HIS A 219 9.45 -7.73 -18.53
CA HIS A 219 10.22 -7.69 -17.29
C HIS A 219 11.45 -6.79 -17.38
N ILE A 220 12.11 -6.74 -18.54
CA ILE A 220 13.22 -5.80 -18.79
C ILE A 220 12.71 -4.36 -18.74
N ASP A 221 11.52 -4.09 -19.30
CA ASP A 221 10.92 -2.76 -19.26
C ASP A 221 10.47 -2.36 -17.83
N GLU A 222 9.98 -3.31 -17.02
CA GLU A 222 9.72 -3.09 -15.60
C GLU A 222 11.00 -2.71 -14.84
N PHE A 223 12.10 -3.40 -15.11
CA PHE A 223 13.40 -3.06 -14.52
C PHE A 223 13.87 -1.66 -14.91
N ARG A 224 13.75 -1.27 -16.16
CA ARG A 224 14.04 0.09 -16.62
C ARG A 224 13.16 1.13 -15.95
N GLY A 225 11.85 0.86 -15.87
CA GLY A 225 10.92 1.72 -15.15
C GLY A 225 11.30 1.91 -13.70
N LEU A 226 11.74 0.84 -13.02
CA LEU A 226 12.26 0.93 -11.65
C LEU A 226 13.48 1.83 -11.54
N MET A 227 14.43 1.71 -12.48
CA MET A 227 15.63 2.57 -12.56
C MET A 227 15.26 4.04 -12.80
N GLU A 228 14.29 4.31 -13.64
CA GLU A 228 13.80 5.67 -13.93
C GLU A 228 13.11 6.31 -12.72
N HIS A 229 12.38 5.53 -11.93
CA HIS A 229 11.70 6.01 -10.73
C HIS A 229 12.64 6.23 -9.53
N PHE A 230 13.80 5.56 -9.51
CA PHE A 230 14.80 5.68 -8.45
C PHE A 230 16.16 6.12 -9.01
N PRO A 231 16.24 7.28 -9.68
CA PRO A 231 17.48 7.72 -10.34
C PRO A 231 18.66 7.90 -9.37
N GLN A 232 18.39 8.15 -8.08
CA GLN A 232 19.42 8.23 -7.04
C GLN A 232 20.22 6.93 -6.88
N LEU A 233 19.63 5.78 -7.23
CA LEU A 233 20.32 4.48 -7.16
C LEU A 233 21.32 4.31 -8.29
N SER A 234 21.12 4.96 -9.43
CA SER A 234 22.06 4.92 -10.56
C SER A 234 23.43 5.54 -10.23
N ALA A 235 23.48 6.39 -9.20
CA ALA A 235 24.71 7.02 -8.71
C ALA A 235 25.48 6.13 -7.72
N ILE A 236 24.93 5.01 -7.28
CA ILE A 236 25.54 4.10 -6.32
C ILE A 236 26.13 2.91 -7.08
N PRO A 237 27.45 2.69 -7.05
CA PRO A 237 28.06 1.54 -7.69
C PRO A 237 27.42 0.23 -7.19
N ASN A 238 27.07 -0.66 -8.12
CA ASN A 238 26.43 -1.96 -7.83
C ASN A 238 25.12 -1.89 -7.03
N ALA A 239 24.43 -0.75 -7.06
CA ALA A 239 23.12 -0.63 -6.39
C ALA A 239 22.06 -1.55 -6.99
N PHE A 240 22.18 -1.91 -8.27
CA PHE A 240 21.28 -2.83 -8.95
C PHE A 240 21.97 -4.15 -9.26
N SER A 241 21.36 -5.24 -8.84
CA SER A 241 21.64 -6.60 -9.26
C SER A 241 20.45 -7.13 -10.05
N TYR A 242 20.68 -7.55 -11.27
CA TYR A 242 19.68 -8.16 -12.14
C TYR A 242 20.09 -9.58 -12.50
N MET A 243 19.13 -10.49 -12.46
CA MET A 243 19.30 -11.88 -12.82
C MET A 243 18.08 -12.36 -13.61
N ASP A 244 18.32 -13.16 -14.64
CA ASP A 244 17.26 -13.88 -15.33
C ASP A 244 17.50 -15.40 -15.29
N TYR A 245 16.49 -16.17 -15.66
CA TYR A 245 16.54 -17.63 -15.58
C TYR A 245 17.56 -18.28 -16.54
N ASN A 246 18.09 -17.57 -17.54
CA ASN A 246 19.13 -18.08 -18.44
C ASN A 246 20.55 -18.05 -17.84
N ASP A 247 20.71 -17.51 -16.65
CA ASP A 247 22.00 -17.54 -15.96
C ASP A 247 22.44 -19.00 -15.70
N ALA A 248 23.63 -19.36 -16.15
CA ALA A 248 24.15 -20.73 -16.12
C ALA A 248 24.37 -21.32 -14.72
N THR A 249 24.32 -20.50 -13.67
CA THR A 249 24.51 -20.92 -12.28
C THR A 249 23.17 -21.42 -11.70
N PRO A 250 23.14 -22.36 -10.74
CA PRO A 250 21.93 -22.76 -10.07
C PRO A 250 21.18 -21.56 -9.48
N ILE A 251 20.14 -21.10 -10.19
CA ILE A 251 19.42 -19.86 -9.96
C ILE A 251 18.95 -19.73 -8.51
N ARG A 252 18.36 -20.79 -7.95
CA ARG A 252 17.81 -20.76 -6.59
C ARG A 252 18.84 -20.40 -5.52
N PHE A 253 20.09 -20.85 -5.67
CA PHE A 253 21.14 -20.55 -4.72
C PHE A 253 21.58 -19.09 -4.84
N ARG A 254 21.75 -18.60 -6.06
CA ARG A 254 22.09 -17.20 -6.31
C ARG A 254 20.99 -16.24 -5.82
N ILE A 255 19.71 -16.59 -6.03
CA ILE A 255 18.61 -15.78 -5.50
C ILE A 255 18.65 -15.75 -3.98
N MET A 256 18.91 -16.88 -3.34
CA MET A 256 19.03 -16.94 -1.87
C MET A 256 20.20 -16.12 -1.38
N ASP A 257 21.35 -16.17 -2.04
CA ASP A 257 22.52 -15.38 -1.69
C ASP A 257 22.22 -13.87 -1.81
N GLU A 258 21.57 -13.44 -2.89
CA GLU A 258 21.14 -12.04 -3.06
C GLU A 258 20.12 -11.60 -1.99
N LEU A 259 19.13 -12.44 -1.69
CA LEU A 259 18.12 -12.13 -0.67
C LEU A 259 18.69 -12.09 0.76
N MET A 260 19.82 -12.74 1.00
CA MET A 260 20.50 -12.73 2.30
C MET A 260 21.55 -11.64 2.45
N ARG A 261 21.76 -10.80 1.43
CA ARG A 261 22.69 -9.68 1.52
C ARG A 261 22.26 -8.70 2.62
N PRO A 262 23.16 -8.31 3.52
CA PRO A 262 22.82 -7.41 4.62
C PRO A 262 22.50 -5.97 4.18
N ASP A 263 22.96 -5.57 3.00
CA ASP A 263 22.75 -4.26 2.40
C ASP A 263 21.56 -4.20 1.44
N LEU A 264 20.84 -5.32 1.26
CA LEU A 264 19.69 -5.37 0.35
C LEU A 264 18.51 -4.56 0.91
N SER A 265 18.10 -3.54 0.17
CA SER A 265 17.01 -2.64 0.54
C SER A 265 15.68 -3.05 -0.08
N LEU A 266 15.69 -3.60 -1.29
CA LEU A 266 14.51 -4.03 -2.04
C LEU A 266 14.83 -5.24 -2.91
N ALA A 267 13.97 -6.24 -2.87
CA ALA A 267 13.96 -7.33 -3.85
C ALA A 267 12.65 -7.29 -4.64
N VAL A 268 12.78 -7.35 -5.96
CA VAL A 268 11.67 -7.51 -6.89
C VAL A 268 11.81 -8.89 -7.55
N LEU A 269 10.89 -9.79 -7.25
CA LEU A 269 10.88 -11.15 -7.77
C LEU A 269 9.68 -11.30 -8.69
N HIS A 270 9.94 -11.50 -9.97
CA HIS A 270 8.90 -11.68 -10.98
C HIS A 270 9.02 -13.08 -11.61
N HIS A 271 8.18 -13.98 -11.19
CA HIS A 271 8.16 -15.36 -11.62
C HIS A 271 6.78 -15.98 -11.39
N HIS A 272 6.56 -17.18 -11.93
CA HIS A 272 5.35 -17.93 -11.66
C HIS A 272 5.31 -18.45 -10.22
N GLY A 273 4.12 -18.53 -9.65
CA GLY A 273 3.89 -19.10 -8.34
C GLY A 273 2.58 -19.85 -8.28
N ASP A 274 2.48 -20.75 -7.34
CA ASP A 274 1.25 -21.40 -6.91
C ASP A 274 0.99 -21.02 -5.44
N TRP A 275 -0.05 -21.60 -4.83
CA TRP A 275 -0.46 -21.26 -3.47
C TRP A 275 0.62 -21.53 -2.40
N ASP A 276 1.55 -22.45 -2.64
CA ASP A 276 2.65 -22.82 -1.74
C ASP A 276 4.03 -22.96 -2.42
N THR A 277 4.12 -22.73 -3.72
CA THR A 277 5.30 -22.97 -4.54
C THR A 277 5.66 -21.76 -5.37
N GLN A 278 6.97 -21.49 -5.47
CA GLN A 278 7.53 -20.45 -6.33
C GLN A 278 8.34 -21.15 -7.45
N TYR A 279 8.05 -20.83 -8.71
CA TYR A 279 8.75 -21.39 -9.88
C TYR A 279 9.81 -20.38 -10.33
N LEU A 280 11.06 -20.66 -10.00
CA LEU A 280 12.22 -19.80 -10.28
C LEU A 280 12.85 -20.14 -11.61
#